data_46d112494b77488430e9c7b1974b05a0
#
_entry.id   46d112494b77488430e9c7b1974b05a0
#
_cell.length_a   1.000
_cell.length_b   1.000
_cell.length_c   1.000
_cell.angle_alpha   90.00
_cell.angle_beta   90.00
_cell.angle_gamma   90.00
#
_symmetry.space_group_name_H-M   'P 1'
#
loop_
_entity.id
_entity.type
_entity.pdbx_description
1 polymer ?
#
loop_
_entity_poly.entity_id
_entity_poly.type
_entity_poly.pdbx_seq_one_letter_code
_entity_poly.pdbx_strand_id
1 'polypeptide(L)'
;MKKLLNYLVLCSLFVTLVVISGCSSNKTTDNNTDFQVMDREKVSATKADYTLANKMVAENKVHTKKEDCFQCHDTVSQLHTRGAHKDVDCAFCHDIDPKHLEEPSAENRPSVHMEWQSCGQCHDNQMHSFLEVGEHRPARFEKSNSNGRSPNPAWEKLMSPYGFTKEHAATRSHSVMLIDQFVVDRAFGGQFQPKAGWNYIFQSGPAWDILEDKADDNGTFKDLPQTTRAVNPVCMNCKTMDHMLGWAYLGEPVEGTTWSRTSNPVEMAKNVNHALNCFFCHDPHSAEPRIVGDALIEAMTSEEPYAKNNLFQSDPNHVKFEVLTMGERGFDRKIAILDKNDPRRRSLQCGQCHVEYNCGVGTDLQTGGKVTMADPRTNHFPLKNALALYDHYFVNLHFADFKNKFSGANLWKGQHPEFETYYNSVHDKAGVSCVQCHMEVVEKDGKLDYTSHFVQSPRYILNNTCLTSDCHGTGADKHENWQGKDEAYVKASTNWTEQDAKYSIDSIKTYTTGKMRKAEFWLAELIDAIAEAERVGIDKNIINQAREYHSKAHILWEYWTAENSDGFHNPELARQSLTNSITESMEGYDLLDKAMKEKIKK
;
A
#
# COMPACT_ATOMS: atom_id res chain seq x y z
N MET A 1 14.69 -10.51 -68.21
CA MET A 1 15.59 -9.93 -67.23
C MET A 1 15.31 -8.45 -66.88
N LYS A 2 15.11 -7.53 -67.84
CA LYS A 2 14.81 -6.11 -67.55
C LYS A 2 13.51 -5.85 -66.77
N LYS A 3 12.48 -6.66 -66.92
CA LYS A 3 11.21 -6.51 -66.18
C LYS A 3 11.31 -7.00 -64.70
N LEU A 4 12.19 -7.95 -64.42
CA LEU A 4 12.40 -8.45 -63.04
C LEU A 4 13.22 -7.46 -62.19
N LEU A 5 14.13 -6.73 -62.86
CA LEU A 5 14.97 -5.73 -62.18
C LEU A 5 14.16 -4.49 -61.76
N ASN A 6 13.16 -4.09 -62.57
CA ASN A 6 12.29 -2.97 -62.24
C ASN A 6 11.33 -3.29 -61.08
N TYR A 7 10.91 -4.55 -60.89
CA TYR A 7 10.10 -4.96 -59.77
C TYR A 7 10.91 -5.00 -58.45
N LEU A 8 12.15 -5.42 -58.51
CA LEU A 8 13.06 -5.43 -57.35
C LEU A 8 13.40 -4.01 -56.86
N VAL A 9 13.59 -3.07 -57.80
CA VAL A 9 13.85 -1.66 -57.45
C VAL A 9 12.60 -0.98 -56.90
N LEU A 10 11.40 -1.29 -57.41
CA LEU A 10 10.15 -0.78 -56.88
C LEU A 10 9.84 -1.37 -55.48
N CYS A 11 10.08 -2.66 -55.24
CA CYS A 11 9.90 -3.26 -53.92
C CYS A 11 10.89 -2.72 -52.90
N SER A 12 12.15 -2.47 -53.28
CA SER A 12 13.14 -1.88 -52.35
C SER A 12 12.82 -0.42 -52.02
N LEU A 13 12.30 0.36 -52.97
CA LEU A 13 11.84 1.72 -52.71
C LEU A 13 10.57 1.75 -51.85
N PHE A 14 9.66 0.77 -51.99
CA PHE A 14 8.46 0.69 -51.15
C PHE A 14 8.80 0.24 -49.70
N VAL A 15 9.75 -0.69 -49.53
CA VAL A 15 10.21 -1.12 -48.20
C VAL A 15 10.98 0.00 -47.50
N THR A 16 11.77 0.79 -48.24
CA THR A 16 12.49 1.93 -47.65
C THR A 16 11.54 3.09 -47.30
N LEU A 17 10.49 3.31 -48.06
CA LEU A 17 9.45 4.31 -47.76
C LEU A 17 8.58 3.89 -46.55
N VAL A 18 8.26 2.60 -46.40
CA VAL A 18 7.50 2.09 -45.25
C VAL A 18 8.34 2.11 -43.94
N VAL A 19 9.67 1.88 -44.05
CA VAL A 19 10.57 1.97 -42.89
C VAL A 19 10.82 3.42 -42.48
N ILE A 20 10.81 4.38 -43.40
CA ILE A 20 10.96 5.81 -43.09
C ILE A 20 9.64 6.41 -42.59
N SER A 21 8.49 5.88 -42.99
CA SER A 21 7.18 6.30 -42.43
C SER A 21 6.84 5.67 -41.10
N GLY A 22 7.58 4.63 -40.66
CA GLY A 22 7.38 3.97 -39.37
C GLY A 22 8.14 4.60 -38.19
N CYS A 23 9.01 5.58 -38.46
CA CYS A 23 9.76 6.31 -37.44
C CYS A 23 9.36 7.78 -37.28
N SER A 24 8.21 8.16 -37.76
CA SER A 24 7.53 9.35 -37.29
C SER A 24 6.93 8.96 -35.92
N SER A 25 7.68 9.20 -34.84
CA SER A 25 7.06 9.36 -33.54
C SER A 25 6.00 10.43 -33.71
N ASN A 26 4.75 10.04 -33.84
CA ASN A 26 3.67 10.89 -33.42
C ASN A 26 3.97 11.18 -31.93
N LYS A 27 4.62 12.29 -31.66
CA LYS A 27 4.36 13.02 -30.46
C LYS A 27 2.87 13.36 -30.55
N THR A 28 2.03 12.43 -30.12
CA THR A 28 0.78 12.81 -29.52
C THR A 28 1.23 13.74 -28.41
N THR A 29 0.96 15.00 -28.61
CA THR A 29 0.94 15.96 -27.53
C THR A 29 -0.17 15.46 -26.61
N ASP A 30 0.19 14.55 -25.71
CA ASP A 30 -0.62 14.15 -24.59
C ASP A 30 -0.67 15.38 -23.67
N ASN A 31 -1.68 16.19 -23.89
CA ASN A 31 -1.97 17.37 -23.07
C ASN A 31 -2.39 17.01 -21.64
N ASN A 32 -2.25 15.76 -21.23
CA ASN A 32 -2.73 15.26 -19.93
C ASN A 32 -1.68 14.54 -19.09
N THR A 33 -0.40 14.58 -19.44
CA THR A 33 0.65 13.86 -18.71
C THR A 33 1.80 14.75 -18.26
N ASP A 34 1.55 16.02 -18.00
CA ASP A 34 2.52 16.87 -17.27
C ASP A 34 2.59 16.55 -15.77
N PHE A 35 2.68 15.26 -15.45
CA PHE A 35 3.32 14.84 -14.21
C PHE A 35 4.82 14.96 -14.43
N GLN A 36 5.32 16.18 -14.29
CA GLN A 36 6.74 16.44 -14.45
C GLN A 36 7.49 15.64 -13.38
N VAL A 37 8.47 14.87 -13.82
CA VAL A 37 9.57 14.44 -12.98
C VAL A 37 10.04 15.65 -12.20
N MET A 38 10.16 15.51 -10.90
CA MET A 38 10.53 16.61 -10.03
C MET A 38 11.89 17.15 -10.45
N ASP A 39 11.90 18.39 -10.90
CA ASP A 39 13.13 19.08 -11.25
C ASP A 39 13.87 19.44 -9.95
N ARG A 40 14.97 18.76 -9.71
CA ARG A 40 15.83 19.01 -8.54
C ARG A 40 16.22 20.49 -8.40
N GLU A 41 16.37 21.20 -9.50
CA GLU A 41 16.68 22.63 -9.46
C GLU A 41 15.50 23.46 -8.92
N LYS A 42 14.27 23.09 -9.24
CA LYS A 42 13.08 23.79 -8.71
C LYS A 42 12.87 23.52 -7.21
N VAL A 43 13.21 22.33 -6.73
CA VAL A 43 13.14 22.04 -5.30
C VAL A 43 14.34 22.65 -4.57
N SER A 44 15.52 22.70 -5.20
CA SER A 44 16.66 23.40 -4.61
C SER A 44 16.49 24.92 -4.59
N ALA A 45 15.65 25.50 -5.44
CA ALA A 45 15.27 26.91 -5.33
C ALA A 45 14.51 27.22 -4.03
N THR A 46 13.84 26.25 -3.43
CA THR A 46 13.32 26.36 -2.06
C THR A 46 14.42 26.37 -0.99
N LYS A 47 15.65 25.94 -1.30
CA LYS A 47 16.81 26.12 -0.39
C LYS A 47 17.05 27.58 0.02
N ALA A 48 16.72 28.54 -0.83
CA ALA A 48 16.85 29.97 -0.51
C ALA A 48 15.94 30.39 0.66
N ASP A 49 14.88 29.64 0.92
CA ASP A 49 13.94 29.90 2.01
C ASP A 49 14.36 29.27 3.36
N TYR A 50 15.52 28.59 3.43
CA TYR A 50 16.08 28.15 4.74
C TYR A 50 16.37 29.35 5.67
N THR A 51 16.55 30.53 5.12
CA THR A 51 16.56 31.77 5.89
C THR A 51 15.22 32.05 6.54
N LEU A 52 14.12 31.44 6.07
CA LEU A 52 12.79 31.68 6.62
C LEU A 52 12.66 31.08 8.02
N ALA A 53 13.12 29.86 8.26
CA ALA A 53 13.08 29.27 9.60
C ALA A 53 13.97 30.04 10.58
N ASN A 54 15.19 30.38 10.17
CA ASN A 54 16.07 31.24 10.97
C ASN A 54 15.49 32.63 11.14
N LYS A 55 14.78 33.16 10.15
CA LYS A 55 14.10 34.43 10.21
C LYS A 55 12.85 34.35 11.07
N MET A 56 12.07 33.29 11.00
CA MET A 56 10.92 33.06 11.87
C MET A 56 11.33 32.91 13.34
N VAL A 57 12.42 32.22 13.63
CA VAL A 57 13.00 32.16 14.98
C VAL A 57 13.53 33.51 15.44
N ALA A 58 14.14 34.28 14.54
CA ALA A 58 14.65 35.62 14.85
C ALA A 58 13.56 36.71 14.90
N GLU A 59 12.48 36.56 14.12
CA GLU A 59 11.34 37.47 14.07
C GLU A 59 10.24 37.11 15.05
N ASN A 60 10.17 35.83 15.45
CA ASN A 60 9.30 35.37 16.54
C ASN A 60 9.87 35.91 17.87
N LYS A 61 9.41 37.07 18.26
CA LYS A 61 9.85 37.80 19.48
C LYS A 61 9.49 37.07 20.78
N VAL A 62 8.96 35.84 20.68
CA VAL A 62 8.63 35.00 21.80
C VAL A 62 9.71 33.90 21.88
N HIS A 63 10.80 34.21 22.56
CA HIS A 63 11.75 33.21 23.02
C HIS A 63 11.12 32.43 24.16
N THR A 64 10.29 31.46 23.84
CA THR A 64 9.87 30.46 24.82
C THR A 64 11.02 29.51 25.04
N LYS A 65 11.43 29.40 26.28
CA LYS A 65 12.31 28.31 26.68
C LYS A 65 11.52 27.01 26.52
N LYS A 66 12.15 25.94 26.01
CA LYS A 66 11.53 24.62 25.88
C LYS A 66 10.85 24.19 27.17
N GLU A 67 11.46 24.54 28.30
CA GLU A 67 10.98 24.27 29.65
C GLU A 67 9.59 24.87 29.91
N ASP A 68 9.24 25.96 29.25
CA ASP A 68 7.90 26.56 29.40
C ASP A 68 6.85 25.69 28.70
N CYS A 69 7.17 25.09 27.55
CA CYS A 69 6.31 24.14 26.85
C CYS A 69 6.18 22.83 27.64
N PHE A 70 7.27 22.35 28.20
CA PHE A 70 7.33 21.07 28.93
C PHE A 70 6.57 21.04 30.24
N GLN A 71 6.15 22.19 30.76
CA GLN A 71 5.28 22.24 31.95
C GLN A 71 3.89 21.64 31.68
N CYS A 72 3.43 21.64 30.43
CA CYS A 72 2.13 21.12 30.04
C CYS A 72 2.23 19.93 29.04
N HIS A 73 3.34 19.82 28.32
CA HIS A 73 3.53 18.80 27.27
C HIS A 73 4.52 17.69 27.71
N ASP A 74 4.14 16.91 28.73
CA ASP A 74 4.99 15.87 29.32
C ASP A 74 5.45 14.82 28.32
N THR A 75 4.56 14.30 27.47
CA THR A 75 4.89 13.30 26.46
C THR A 75 5.85 13.86 25.42
N VAL A 76 5.64 15.10 24.99
CA VAL A 76 6.57 15.80 24.08
C VAL A 76 7.93 15.99 24.73
N SER A 77 7.96 16.37 26.01
CA SER A 77 9.20 16.48 26.79
C SER A 77 9.99 15.18 26.82
N GLN A 78 9.33 14.06 27.09
CA GLN A 78 9.95 12.73 27.08
C GLN A 78 10.56 12.37 25.70
N LEU A 79 9.83 12.64 24.64
CA LEU A 79 10.28 12.35 23.27
C LEU A 79 11.43 13.26 22.85
N HIS A 80 11.27 14.55 23.04
CA HIS A 80 12.24 15.57 22.61
C HIS A 80 13.59 15.43 23.31
N THR A 81 13.59 15.21 24.62
CA THR A 81 14.83 15.15 25.42
C THR A 81 15.69 13.93 25.13
N ARG A 82 15.09 12.83 24.69
CA ARG A 82 15.82 11.58 24.36
C ARG A 82 16.22 11.46 22.87
N GLY A 83 15.61 12.27 22.01
CA GLY A 83 15.72 12.15 20.57
C GLY A 83 16.87 12.93 19.93
N ALA A 84 17.04 12.74 18.62
CA ALA A 84 18.01 13.48 17.82
C ALA A 84 17.67 14.97 17.70
N HIS A 85 16.39 15.32 17.84
CA HIS A 85 15.91 16.72 17.77
C HIS A 85 15.99 17.48 19.11
N LYS A 86 16.60 16.90 20.15
CA LYS A 86 16.69 17.50 21.49
C LYS A 86 17.24 18.95 21.52
N ASP A 87 18.04 19.30 20.52
CA ASP A 87 18.64 20.64 20.39
C ASP A 87 17.90 21.54 19.39
N VAL A 88 16.83 21.04 18.74
CA VAL A 88 15.98 21.81 17.82
C VAL A 88 14.97 22.63 18.65
N ASP A 89 14.82 23.91 18.34
CA ASP A 89 13.84 24.79 18.99
C ASP A 89 12.42 24.48 18.53
N CYS A 90 11.45 24.59 19.41
CA CYS A 90 10.03 24.34 19.10
C CYS A 90 9.51 25.23 17.98
N ALA A 91 9.99 26.47 17.92
CA ALA A 91 9.60 27.46 16.92
C ALA A 91 10.05 27.12 15.48
N PHE A 92 10.91 26.11 15.27
CA PHE A 92 11.20 25.61 13.92
C PHE A 92 10.02 24.90 13.28
N CYS A 93 9.16 24.28 14.11
CA CYS A 93 8.04 23.48 13.64
C CYS A 93 6.68 24.06 14.06
N HIS A 94 6.64 24.98 15.01
CA HIS A 94 5.42 25.55 15.55
C HIS A 94 5.42 27.08 15.48
N ASP A 95 4.33 27.66 14.98
CA ASP A 95 4.05 29.09 15.14
C ASP A 95 3.46 29.31 16.52
N ILE A 96 4.26 29.86 17.44
CA ILE A 96 3.87 29.99 18.83
C ILE A 96 3.03 31.23 19.02
N ASP A 97 1.75 31.08 19.38
CA ASP A 97 0.89 32.17 19.83
C ASP A 97 1.16 32.45 21.31
N PRO A 98 1.55 33.69 21.68
CA PRO A 98 1.71 34.08 23.07
C PRO A 98 0.50 33.79 23.97
N LYS A 99 -0.71 33.89 23.42
CA LYS A 99 -1.94 33.57 24.14
C LYS A 99 -2.01 32.13 24.58
N HIS A 100 -1.42 31.22 23.81
CA HIS A 100 -1.39 29.80 24.17
C HIS A 100 -0.62 29.57 25.48
N LEU A 101 0.40 30.38 25.76
CA LEU A 101 1.19 30.27 27.00
C LEU A 101 0.45 30.88 28.20
N GLU A 102 -0.41 31.87 27.96
CA GLU A 102 -1.18 32.50 29.03
C GLU A 102 -2.47 31.75 29.34
N GLU A 103 -3.21 31.34 28.30
CA GLU A 103 -4.51 30.66 28.38
C GLU A 103 -4.56 29.55 27.32
N PRO A 104 -3.97 28.36 27.56
CA PRO A 104 -3.97 27.26 26.62
C PRO A 104 -5.39 26.83 26.25
N SER A 105 -5.72 26.86 24.94
CA SER A 105 -7.01 26.40 24.44
C SER A 105 -6.89 25.84 23.01
N ALA A 106 -7.93 25.20 22.54
CA ALA A 106 -7.98 24.70 21.16
C ALA A 106 -7.92 25.83 20.11
N GLU A 107 -8.47 27.02 20.47
CA GLU A 107 -8.57 28.18 19.57
C GLU A 107 -7.24 28.90 19.40
N ASN A 108 -6.34 28.87 20.38
CA ASN A 108 -5.03 29.50 20.34
C ASN A 108 -3.88 28.52 20.27
N ARG A 109 -4.16 27.27 19.88
CA ARG A 109 -3.15 26.23 19.68
C ARG A 109 -2.12 26.68 18.64
N PRO A 110 -0.81 26.48 18.89
CA PRO A 110 0.22 26.71 17.90
C PRO A 110 -0.04 25.92 16.61
N SER A 111 0.05 26.57 15.46
CA SER A 111 0.02 25.85 14.20
C SER A 111 1.31 25.03 14.01
N VAL A 112 1.21 23.95 13.24
CA VAL A 112 2.33 23.05 12.95
C VAL A 112 2.67 23.14 11.48
N HIS A 113 3.93 23.36 11.17
CA HIS A 113 4.44 23.31 9.80
C HIS A 113 4.55 21.84 9.36
N MET A 114 3.55 21.37 8.63
CA MET A 114 3.44 19.98 8.18
C MET A 114 3.90 19.77 6.73
N GLU A 115 4.36 20.81 6.07
CA GLU A 115 4.86 20.76 4.71
C GLU A 115 6.17 19.95 4.64
N TRP A 116 6.41 19.26 3.54
CA TRP A 116 7.66 18.51 3.32
C TRP A 116 8.91 19.38 3.48
N GLN A 117 8.80 20.64 3.05
CA GLN A 117 9.88 21.62 3.13
C GLN A 117 10.32 21.89 4.57
N SER A 118 9.45 21.75 5.55
CA SER A 118 9.79 21.96 6.96
C SER A 118 10.88 20.99 7.41
N CYS A 119 10.74 19.71 7.09
CA CYS A 119 11.78 18.71 7.34
C CYS A 119 12.98 18.88 6.40
N GLY A 120 12.71 19.21 5.14
CA GLY A 120 13.69 19.38 4.07
C GLY A 120 14.71 20.47 4.32
N GLN A 121 14.43 21.43 5.21
CA GLN A 121 15.40 22.43 5.64
C GLN A 121 16.70 21.83 6.19
N CYS A 122 16.61 20.70 6.88
CA CYS A 122 17.74 19.97 7.43
C CYS A 122 17.95 18.63 6.72
N HIS A 123 16.88 18.00 6.23
CA HIS A 123 16.86 16.68 5.59
C HIS A 123 16.60 16.77 4.09
N ASP A 124 17.36 17.60 3.42
CA ASP A 124 17.20 17.95 2.00
C ASP A 124 17.25 16.71 1.07
N ASN A 125 18.25 15.86 1.20
CA ASN A 125 18.40 14.66 0.38
C ASN A 125 17.24 13.68 0.58
N GLN A 126 16.78 13.51 1.81
CA GLN A 126 15.65 12.64 2.14
C GLN A 126 14.35 13.20 1.56
N MET A 127 14.11 14.50 1.69
CA MET A 127 12.93 15.16 1.11
C MET A 127 12.92 15.03 -0.41
N HIS A 128 14.04 15.32 -1.08
CA HIS A 128 14.14 15.19 -2.53
C HIS A 128 13.84 13.79 -3.00
N SER A 129 14.45 12.78 -2.38
CA SER A 129 14.20 11.39 -2.74
C SER A 129 12.77 10.94 -2.43
N PHE A 130 12.14 11.45 -1.37
CA PHE A 130 10.73 11.16 -1.07
C PHE A 130 9.79 11.70 -2.15
N LEU A 131 10.11 12.85 -2.72
CA LEU A 131 9.30 13.50 -3.76
C LEU A 131 9.57 12.94 -5.17
N GLU A 132 10.54 12.07 -5.33
CA GLU A 132 10.90 11.48 -6.63
C GLU A 132 9.78 10.57 -7.18
N VAL A 133 9.58 10.62 -8.49
CA VAL A 133 8.64 9.77 -9.22
C VAL A 133 9.39 9.00 -10.30
N GLY A 134 9.34 7.67 -10.24
CA GLY A 134 10.08 6.81 -11.15
C GLY A 134 9.56 6.83 -12.60
N GLU A 135 10.46 6.94 -13.55
CA GLU A 135 10.16 6.98 -14.99
C GLU A 135 9.38 5.77 -15.51
N HIS A 136 9.58 4.59 -14.89
CA HIS A 136 8.90 3.36 -15.28
C HIS A 136 7.45 3.24 -14.77
N ARG A 137 6.96 4.20 -13.97
CA ARG A 137 5.61 4.19 -13.39
C ARG A 137 4.54 4.93 -14.19
N PRO A 138 4.84 5.89 -15.08
CA PRO A 138 3.83 6.56 -15.91
C PRO A 138 2.97 5.59 -16.72
N ALA A 139 3.56 4.53 -17.27
CA ALA A 139 2.82 3.52 -18.04
C ALA A 139 1.74 2.77 -17.22
N ARG A 140 1.90 2.66 -15.90
CA ARG A 140 0.87 2.09 -15.00
C ARG A 140 -0.28 3.05 -14.77
N PHE A 141 0.02 4.33 -14.69
CA PHE A 141 -1.00 5.38 -14.60
C PHE A 141 -1.95 5.35 -15.79
N GLU A 142 -1.42 5.30 -17.02
CA GLU A 142 -2.21 5.18 -18.24
C GLU A 142 -3.07 3.90 -18.26
N LYS A 143 -2.49 2.76 -17.86
CA LYS A 143 -3.19 1.47 -17.82
C LYS A 143 -4.31 1.44 -16.79
N SER A 144 -4.09 2.01 -15.61
CA SER A 144 -5.09 2.05 -14.54
C SER A 144 -6.29 2.91 -14.93
N ASN A 145 -6.07 3.91 -15.75
CA ASN A 145 -7.12 4.78 -16.29
C ASN A 145 -7.89 4.13 -17.46
N SER A 146 -7.40 3.01 -18.02
CA SER A 146 -8.03 2.27 -19.10
C SER A 146 -8.96 1.19 -18.57
N ASN A 147 -10.26 1.48 -18.47
CA ASN A 147 -11.38 0.53 -18.36
C ASN A 147 -11.40 -0.47 -17.19
N GLY A 148 -10.45 -0.51 -16.29
CA GLY A 148 -10.47 -1.38 -15.11
C GLY A 148 -10.59 -2.88 -15.37
N ARG A 149 -10.24 -3.37 -16.57
CA ARG A 149 -10.32 -4.79 -16.89
C ARG A 149 -9.01 -5.49 -16.62
N SER A 150 -9.08 -6.55 -15.83
CA SER A 150 -7.97 -7.48 -15.70
C SER A 150 -7.64 -8.11 -17.07
N PRO A 151 -6.34 -8.36 -17.36
CA PRO A 151 -5.94 -9.15 -18.52
C PRO A 151 -6.40 -10.62 -18.43
N ASN A 152 -6.87 -11.08 -17.28
CA ASN A 152 -7.36 -12.44 -17.07
C ASN A 152 -8.81 -12.57 -17.60
N PRO A 153 -9.07 -13.44 -18.58
CA PRO A 153 -10.43 -13.64 -19.13
C PRO A 153 -11.45 -14.12 -18.09
N ALA A 154 -11.02 -14.84 -17.04
CA ALA A 154 -11.89 -15.34 -15.99
C ALA A 154 -12.17 -14.32 -14.88
N TRP A 155 -11.50 -13.18 -14.88
CA TRP A 155 -11.54 -12.21 -13.78
C TRP A 155 -12.95 -11.77 -13.39
N GLU A 156 -13.77 -11.43 -14.38
CA GLU A 156 -15.15 -11.00 -14.14
C GLU A 156 -15.99 -12.11 -13.47
N LYS A 157 -15.76 -13.37 -13.83
CA LYS A 157 -16.43 -14.52 -13.22
C LYS A 157 -15.98 -14.71 -11.77
N LEU A 158 -14.67 -14.62 -11.54
CA LEU A 158 -14.08 -14.83 -10.21
C LEU A 158 -14.48 -13.74 -9.23
N MET A 159 -14.46 -12.47 -9.67
CA MET A 159 -14.60 -11.30 -8.81
C MET A 159 -15.96 -10.61 -8.85
N SER A 160 -16.88 -11.04 -9.72
CA SER A 160 -18.18 -10.36 -9.84
C SER A 160 -18.99 -10.42 -8.52
N PRO A 161 -19.56 -9.30 -8.05
CA PRO A 161 -19.74 -8.03 -8.77
C PRO A 161 -18.58 -7.04 -8.67
N TYR A 162 -17.48 -7.37 -8.00
CA TYR A 162 -16.32 -6.49 -7.91
C TYR A 162 -15.46 -6.58 -9.19
N GLY A 163 -15.37 -5.51 -9.97
CA GLY A 163 -14.56 -5.44 -11.19
C GLY A 163 -13.12 -4.94 -10.94
N PHE A 164 -12.47 -5.40 -9.89
CA PHE A 164 -11.14 -4.95 -9.52
C PHE A 164 -10.04 -5.50 -10.42
N THR A 165 -8.99 -4.70 -10.61
CA THR A 165 -7.76 -5.12 -11.29
C THR A 165 -6.57 -4.94 -10.36
N LYS A 166 -5.48 -5.67 -10.62
CA LYS A 166 -4.24 -5.52 -9.85
C LYS A 166 -3.62 -4.13 -9.98
N GLU A 167 -3.78 -3.51 -11.15
CA GLU A 167 -3.19 -2.22 -11.46
C GLU A 167 -3.72 -1.05 -10.63
N HIS A 168 -4.90 -1.18 -10.05
CA HIS A 168 -5.49 -0.10 -9.25
C HIS A 168 -4.64 0.30 -8.03
N ALA A 169 -3.90 -0.65 -7.47
CA ALA A 169 -3.05 -0.41 -6.30
C ALA A 169 -1.66 0.18 -6.65
N ALA A 170 -1.33 0.28 -7.94
CA ALA A 170 -0.03 0.75 -8.39
C ALA A 170 0.03 2.28 -8.38
N THR A 171 0.55 2.86 -7.32
CA THR A 171 0.88 4.29 -7.24
C THR A 171 2.27 4.57 -7.79
N ARG A 172 2.54 5.81 -8.18
CA ARG A 172 3.83 6.22 -8.73
C ARG A 172 4.90 6.40 -7.65
N SER A 173 4.51 6.92 -6.49
CA SER A 173 5.35 7.03 -5.28
C SER A 173 4.47 7.36 -4.07
N HIS A 174 5.04 7.33 -2.87
CA HIS A 174 4.32 7.69 -1.66
C HIS A 174 3.89 9.16 -1.63
N SER A 175 4.70 10.06 -2.16
CA SER A 175 4.38 11.50 -2.19
C SER A 175 3.18 11.84 -3.06
N VAL A 176 2.90 11.02 -4.08
CA VAL A 176 1.83 11.26 -5.06
C VAL A 176 0.64 10.30 -4.93
N MET A 177 0.71 9.33 -4.01
CA MET A 177 -0.30 8.28 -3.92
C MET A 177 -1.70 8.79 -3.59
N LEU A 178 -1.83 9.91 -2.89
CA LEU A 178 -3.13 10.53 -2.62
C LEU A 178 -3.83 10.94 -3.91
N ILE A 179 -3.11 11.62 -4.80
CA ILE A 179 -3.64 12.04 -6.09
C ILE A 179 -3.88 10.84 -7.00
N ASP A 180 -2.97 9.88 -7.01
CA ASP A 180 -3.13 8.65 -7.76
C ASP A 180 -4.41 7.92 -7.34
N GLN A 181 -4.78 7.95 -6.06
CA GLN A 181 -6.04 7.40 -5.60
C GLN A 181 -7.24 8.13 -6.17
N PHE A 182 -7.22 9.45 -6.23
CA PHE A 182 -8.33 10.23 -6.79
C PHE A 182 -8.48 10.05 -8.30
N VAL A 183 -7.35 10.02 -9.01
CA VAL A 183 -7.34 10.07 -10.48
C VAL A 183 -7.32 8.68 -11.10
N VAL A 184 -6.60 7.74 -10.49
CA VAL A 184 -6.25 6.44 -11.07
C VAL A 184 -6.84 5.27 -10.32
N ASP A 185 -6.87 5.35 -8.99
CA ASP A 185 -7.33 4.26 -8.15
C ASP A 185 -8.79 3.93 -8.42
N ARG A 186 -9.12 2.65 -8.40
CA ARG A 186 -10.49 2.15 -8.58
C ARG A 186 -11.48 2.73 -7.57
N ALA A 187 -11.02 3.15 -6.40
CA ALA A 187 -11.89 3.68 -5.35
C ALA A 187 -12.64 4.93 -5.82
N PHE A 188 -11.94 5.77 -6.56
CA PHE A 188 -12.53 6.92 -7.27
C PHE A 188 -12.57 6.70 -8.80
N GLY A 189 -11.87 5.70 -9.33
CA GLY A 189 -12.00 5.17 -10.68
C GLY A 189 -11.91 6.17 -11.81
N GLY A 190 -11.06 7.21 -11.67
CA GLY A 190 -10.99 8.29 -12.66
C GLY A 190 -12.15 9.30 -12.55
N GLN A 191 -12.89 9.32 -11.44
CA GLN A 191 -13.92 10.33 -11.16
C GLN A 191 -13.35 11.74 -11.16
N PHE A 192 -12.12 11.89 -10.70
CA PHE A 192 -11.43 13.16 -10.67
C PHE A 192 -10.29 13.20 -11.69
N GLN A 193 -9.94 14.39 -12.12
CA GLN A 193 -8.77 14.63 -12.96
C GLN A 193 -8.02 15.87 -12.45
N PRO A 194 -6.70 15.96 -12.67
CA PRO A 194 -5.96 17.17 -12.39
C PRO A 194 -6.44 18.32 -13.27
N LYS A 195 -6.59 19.50 -12.71
CA LYS A 195 -6.89 20.73 -13.47
C LYS A 195 -5.77 21.00 -14.47
N ALA A 196 -6.10 21.60 -15.60
CA ALA A 196 -5.14 21.93 -16.64
C ALA A 196 -4.01 22.83 -16.12
N GLY A 197 -2.77 22.51 -16.49
CA GLY A 197 -1.59 23.26 -16.08
C GLY A 197 -1.12 23.00 -14.66
N TRP A 198 -1.67 21.99 -14.01
CA TRP A 198 -1.34 21.68 -12.65
C TRP A 198 0.00 20.93 -12.49
N ASN A 199 0.81 21.39 -11.53
CA ASN A 199 2.06 20.75 -11.12
C ASN A 199 2.08 20.60 -9.59
N TYR A 200 1.47 19.52 -9.11
CA TYR A 200 1.13 19.37 -7.72
C TYR A 200 2.26 18.95 -6.79
N ILE A 201 3.33 18.47 -7.32
CA ILE A 201 4.49 18.00 -6.53
C ILE A 201 5.03 19.10 -5.61
N PHE A 202 4.77 20.37 -5.98
CA PHE A 202 5.23 21.54 -5.25
C PHE A 202 4.16 22.24 -4.43
N GLN A 203 2.93 21.73 -4.42
CA GLN A 203 1.86 22.37 -3.68
C GLN A 203 1.76 21.83 -2.25
N SER A 204 2.09 22.67 -1.30
CA SER A 204 1.47 22.65 0.01
C SER A 204 0.09 23.30 -0.14
N GLY A 205 -0.99 22.60 0.17
CA GLY A 205 -2.33 23.15 0.12
C GLY A 205 -3.39 22.12 -0.22
N PRO A 206 -4.67 22.54 -0.23
CA PRO A 206 -5.76 21.61 -0.41
C PRO A 206 -5.64 20.78 -1.68
N ALA A 207 -5.67 19.47 -1.54
CA ALA A 207 -5.63 18.56 -2.69
C ALA A 207 -6.80 18.83 -3.66
N TRP A 208 -7.90 19.34 -3.14
CA TRP A 208 -9.08 19.70 -3.93
C TRP A 208 -8.88 20.88 -4.86
N ASP A 209 -7.98 21.78 -4.56
CA ASP A 209 -7.69 22.93 -5.41
C ASP A 209 -7.09 22.54 -6.76
N ILE A 210 -6.53 21.35 -6.85
CA ILE A 210 -5.83 20.85 -8.03
C ILE A 210 -6.62 19.79 -8.78
N LEU A 211 -7.76 19.34 -8.24
CA LEU A 211 -8.62 18.32 -8.83
C LEU A 211 -9.92 18.95 -9.36
N GLU A 212 -10.44 18.39 -10.41
CA GLU A 212 -11.79 18.67 -10.90
C GLU A 212 -12.61 17.37 -11.01
N ASP A 213 -13.88 17.50 -10.73
CA ASP A 213 -14.85 16.40 -10.83
C ASP A 213 -15.28 16.24 -12.31
N LYS A 214 -15.29 15.01 -12.81
CA LYS A 214 -15.77 14.68 -14.16
C LYS A 214 -17.28 14.41 -14.20
N ALA A 215 -17.99 14.53 -13.10
CA ALA A 215 -19.42 14.40 -13.09
C ALA A 215 -20.07 15.46 -14.00
N ASP A 216 -21.13 15.09 -14.71
CA ASP A 216 -22.00 16.06 -15.34
C ASP A 216 -22.81 16.85 -14.30
N ASP A 217 -23.53 17.88 -14.77
CA ASP A 217 -24.33 18.77 -13.92
C ASP A 217 -25.40 18.04 -13.07
N ASN A 218 -25.70 16.78 -13.39
CA ASN A 218 -26.61 15.91 -12.65
C ASN A 218 -25.87 14.96 -11.69
N GLY A 219 -24.58 15.09 -11.55
CA GLY A 219 -23.76 14.19 -10.73
C GLY A 219 -23.58 12.79 -11.37
N THR A 220 -23.79 12.65 -12.67
CA THR A 220 -23.67 11.40 -13.41
C THR A 220 -22.29 11.30 -14.06
N PHE A 221 -21.63 10.17 -13.85
CA PHE A 221 -20.35 9.83 -14.50
C PHE A 221 -20.63 8.95 -15.71
N LYS A 222 -20.25 9.43 -16.89
CA LYS A 222 -20.28 8.63 -18.12
C LYS A 222 -18.99 7.82 -18.20
N ASP A 223 -19.13 6.56 -18.62
CA ASP A 223 -18.02 5.66 -18.96
C ASP A 223 -17.05 5.29 -17.83
N LEU A 224 -17.45 5.48 -16.56
CA LEU A 224 -16.64 5.05 -15.43
C LEU A 224 -16.95 3.59 -15.05
N PRO A 225 -15.94 2.84 -14.55
CA PRO A 225 -16.14 1.49 -14.03
C PRO A 225 -17.22 1.45 -12.94
N GLN A 226 -17.97 0.35 -12.85
CA GLN A 226 -19.01 0.19 -11.82
C GLN A 226 -18.49 0.28 -10.38
N THR A 227 -17.20 0.06 -10.19
CA THR A 227 -16.48 0.16 -8.93
C THR A 227 -16.05 1.57 -8.55
N THR A 228 -16.19 2.54 -9.44
CA THR A 228 -16.08 3.95 -9.11
C THR A 228 -17.03 4.26 -7.95
N ARG A 229 -16.56 4.84 -6.88
CA ARG A 229 -17.26 5.06 -5.60
C ARG A 229 -17.23 3.88 -4.61
N ALA A 230 -16.32 2.92 -4.82
CA ALA A 230 -16.05 1.90 -3.80
C ALA A 230 -15.22 2.46 -2.62
N VAL A 231 -14.83 3.71 -2.69
CA VAL A 231 -14.07 4.39 -1.64
C VAL A 231 -14.85 4.46 -0.34
N ASN A 232 -14.15 4.22 0.73
CA ASN A 232 -14.63 4.46 2.08
C ASN A 232 -13.61 5.29 2.88
N PRO A 233 -13.95 5.77 4.09
CA PRO A 233 -13.06 6.59 4.90
C PRO A 233 -11.68 5.97 5.14
N VAL A 234 -11.60 4.66 5.32
CA VAL A 234 -10.34 3.94 5.60
C VAL A 234 -9.33 4.10 4.48
N CYS A 235 -9.78 4.19 3.22
CA CYS A 235 -8.88 4.39 2.08
C CYS A 235 -8.05 5.68 2.20
N MET A 236 -8.60 6.71 2.84
CA MET A 236 -7.93 8.00 3.01
C MET A 236 -6.90 7.98 4.14
N ASN A 237 -7.13 7.15 5.15
CA ASN A 237 -6.31 7.10 6.36
C ASN A 237 -4.82 6.80 6.08
N CYS A 238 -4.55 5.92 5.12
CA CYS A 238 -3.17 5.54 4.75
C CYS A 238 -2.51 6.51 3.76
N LYS A 239 -3.13 7.64 3.36
CA LYS A 239 -2.65 8.49 2.27
C LYS A 239 -2.50 9.96 2.63
N THR A 240 -2.98 10.36 3.80
CA THR A 240 -2.96 11.76 4.23
C THR A 240 -2.71 11.88 5.72
N MET A 241 -1.87 12.87 6.07
CA MET A 241 -1.58 13.17 7.47
C MET A 241 -2.79 13.80 8.17
N ASP A 242 -3.61 14.57 7.47
CA ASP A 242 -4.79 15.19 8.06
C ASP A 242 -5.76 14.16 8.62
N HIS A 243 -6.02 13.10 7.85
CA HIS A 243 -6.90 12.04 8.29
C HIS A 243 -6.25 11.18 9.37
N MET A 244 -4.97 10.88 9.23
CA MET A 244 -4.24 10.14 10.24
C MET A 244 -4.26 10.87 11.60
N LEU A 245 -4.12 12.18 11.61
CA LEU A 245 -4.09 12.98 12.82
C LEU A 245 -5.50 13.33 13.34
N GLY A 246 -6.51 13.40 12.48
CA GLY A 246 -7.89 13.74 12.83
C GLY A 246 -8.82 12.54 12.96
N TRP A 247 -8.29 11.32 12.93
CA TRP A 247 -9.06 10.08 12.86
C TRP A 247 -9.38 9.49 14.23
N ALA A 248 -10.61 9.06 14.41
CA ALA A 248 -11.00 8.16 15.50
C ALA A 248 -11.22 6.76 14.93
N TYR A 249 -10.26 5.89 15.10
CA TYR A 249 -10.19 4.61 14.38
C TYR A 249 -11.41 3.70 14.58
N LEU A 250 -11.71 3.36 15.82
CA LEU A 250 -12.64 2.28 16.11
C LEU A 250 -14.07 2.73 16.43
N GLY A 251 -14.48 3.88 16.05
CA GLY A 251 -15.79 4.24 16.47
C GLY A 251 -16.41 5.42 15.75
N GLU A 252 -17.46 5.87 16.33
CA GLU A 252 -18.02 7.17 16.09
C GLU A 252 -16.99 8.25 16.47
N PRO A 253 -17.07 9.45 15.88
CA PRO A 253 -16.21 10.54 16.27
C PRO A 253 -16.29 10.79 17.78
N VAL A 254 -15.12 10.84 18.43
CA VAL A 254 -15.03 11.30 19.81
C VAL A 254 -14.78 12.81 19.82
N GLU A 255 -15.02 13.45 20.95
CA GLU A 255 -14.73 14.88 21.10
C GLU A 255 -13.29 15.19 20.66
N GLY A 256 -13.11 16.22 19.84
CA GLY A 256 -11.81 16.63 19.30
C GLY A 256 -11.40 15.96 18.00
N THR A 257 -12.03 14.85 17.57
CA THR A 257 -11.76 14.24 16.27
C THR A 257 -12.60 14.85 15.16
N THR A 258 -12.03 14.93 13.96
CA THR A 258 -12.73 15.44 12.77
C THR A 258 -13.37 14.31 11.97
N TRP A 259 -12.71 13.16 11.90
CA TRP A 259 -13.07 12.06 11.02
C TRP A 259 -13.17 10.73 11.77
N SER A 260 -13.99 9.83 11.21
CA SER A 260 -14.16 8.46 11.67
C SER A 260 -14.45 7.54 10.49
N ARG A 261 -14.50 6.23 10.72
CA ARG A 261 -14.85 5.23 9.70
C ARG A 261 -16.27 5.39 9.13
N THR A 262 -17.13 6.18 9.77
CA THR A 262 -18.49 6.48 9.30
C THR A 262 -18.61 7.83 8.57
N SER A 263 -17.51 8.59 8.48
CA SER A 263 -17.45 9.88 7.78
C SER A 263 -17.71 9.73 6.28
N ASN A 264 -18.18 10.80 5.65
CA ASN A 264 -18.34 10.83 4.20
C ASN A 264 -16.96 10.97 3.52
N PRO A 265 -16.50 9.99 2.72
CA PRO A 265 -15.17 10.03 2.13
C PRO A 265 -14.97 11.16 1.11
N VAL A 266 -16.03 11.64 0.47
CA VAL A 266 -15.93 12.79 -0.46
C VAL A 266 -15.69 14.08 0.33
N GLU A 267 -16.38 14.26 1.45
CA GLU A 267 -16.13 15.42 2.33
C GLU A 267 -14.73 15.36 2.96
N MET A 268 -14.26 14.16 3.34
CA MET A 268 -12.89 13.98 3.78
C MET A 268 -11.91 14.43 2.68
N ALA A 269 -12.12 13.97 1.45
CA ALA A 269 -11.26 14.30 0.31
C ALA A 269 -11.18 15.82 0.04
N LYS A 270 -12.30 16.53 0.17
CA LYS A 270 -12.35 18.00 0.00
C LYS A 270 -11.56 18.77 1.05
N ASN A 271 -11.31 18.17 2.20
CA ASN A 271 -10.65 18.81 3.33
C ASN A 271 -9.20 18.33 3.54
N VAL A 272 -8.60 17.66 2.56
CA VAL A 272 -7.20 17.23 2.63
C VAL A 272 -6.28 18.40 2.28
N ASN A 273 -5.43 18.77 3.23
CA ASN A 273 -4.38 19.78 3.06
C ASN A 273 -2.98 19.16 2.95
N HIS A 274 -2.76 18.03 3.60
CA HIS A 274 -1.44 17.39 3.68
C HIS A 274 -1.51 15.93 3.25
N ALA A 275 -0.85 15.61 2.16
CA ALA A 275 -0.59 14.22 1.75
C ALA A 275 0.30 13.51 2.77
N LEU A 276 0.62 12.23 2.53
CA LEU A 276 1.58 11.51 3.35
C LEU A 276 2.91 12.24 3.41
N ASN A 277 3.47 12.36 4.61
CA ASN A 277 4.74 13.04 4.84
C ASN A 277 5.60 12.34 5.90
N CYS A 278 6.70 12.97 6.27
CA CYS A 278 7.72 12.44 7.18
C CYS A 278 7.14 12.07 8.56
N PHE A 279 6.15 12.80 9.05
CA PHE A 279 5.51 12.59 10.36
C PHE A 279 4.76 11.25 10.48
N PHE A 280 4.49 10.61 9.35
CA PHE A 280 3.86 9.30 9.36
C PHE A 280 4.78 8.22 9.95
N CYS A 281 6.05 8.25 9.57
CA CYS A 281 7.04 7.24 9.92
C CYS A 281 7.99 7.69 11.03
N HIS A 282 8.16 8.99 11.24
CA HIS A 282 9.07 9.55 12.23
C HIS A 282 8.34 10.41 13.25
N ASP A 283 8.70 10.24 14.52
CA ASP A 283 8.26 11.18 15.54
C ASP A 283 8.99 12.52 15.36
N PRO A 284 8.27 13.64 15.18
CA PRO A 284 8.92 14.94 14.92
C PRO A 284 9.72 15.46 16.11
N HIS A 285 9.43 15.02 17.34
CA HIS A 285 10.12 15.51 18.53
C HIS A 285 11.40 14.72 18.80
N SER A 286 11.35 13.38 18.65
CA SER A 286 12.51 12.53 18.89
C SER A 286 13.30 12.15 17.65
N ALA A 287 12.73 12.29 16.46
CA ALA A 287 13.18 11.70 15.18
C ALA A 287 13.16 10.16 15.16
N GLU A 288 12.67 9.51 16.20
CA GLU A 288 12.60 8.05 16.28
C GLU A 288 11.53 7.49 15.35
N PRO A 289 11.73 6.28 14.82
CA PRO A 289 10.69 5.56 14.08
C PRO A 289 9.46 5.33 14.95
N ARG A 290 8.26 5.61 14.39
CA ARG A 290 7.00 5.43 15.10
C ARG A 290 5.92 4.80 14.27
N ILE A 291 4.90 4.32 14.95
CA ILE A 291 3.60 3.95 14.39
C ILE A 291 2.57 5.00 14.87
N VAL A 292 1.81 5.53 13.93
CA VAL A 292 0.69 6.45 14.20
C VAL A 292 -0.64 5.89 13.73
N GLY A 293 -0.63 4.81 12.94
CA GLY A 293 -1.83 4.12 12.47
C GLY A 293 -2.50 3.37 13.61
N ASP A 294 -3.64 3.86 14.08
CA ASP A 294 -4.37 3.29 15.21
C ASP A 294 -4.71 1.81 14.99
N ALA A 295 -5.00 1.42 13.75
CA ALA A 295 -5.31 0.04 13.37
C ALA A 295 -4.15 -0.92 13.63
N LEU A 296 -2.92 -0.50 13.31
CA LEU A 296 -1.74 -1.33 13.60
C LEU A 296 -1.44 -1.36 15.10
N ILE A 297 -1.55 -0.22 15.79
CA ILE A 297 -1.36 -0.18 17.25
C ILE A 297 -2.35 -1.12 17.93
N GLU A 298 -3.61 -1.10 17.51
CA GLU A 298 -4.61 -2.03 18.01
C GLU A 298 -4.24 -3.48 17.71
N ALA A 299 -3.88 -3.81 16.49
CA ALA A 299 -3.47 -5.16 16.14
C ALA A 299 -2.25 -5.65 16.95
N MET A 300 -1.38 -4.73 17.38
CA MET A 300 -0.22 -5.04 18.23
C MET A 300 -0.59 -5.24 19.72
N THR A 301 -1.66 -4.61 20.20
CA THR A 301 -1.93 -4.47 21.64
C THR A 301 -3.28 -5.00 22.09
N SER A 302 -4.27 -5.14 21.21
CA SER A 302 -5.64 -5.49 21.57
C SER A 302 -5.81 -6.95 21.96
N GLU A 303 -6.61 -7.18 22.98
CA GLU A 303 -7.08 -8.49 23.41
C GLU A 303 -8.45 -8.87 22.81
N GLU A 304 -9.01 -8.00 21.96
CA GLU A 304 -10.29 -8.24 21.31
C GLU A 304 -10.23 -9.44 20.36
N PRO A 305 -11.30 -10.23 20.26
CA PRO A 305 -11.30 -11.48 19.48
C PRO A 305 -10.90 -11.30 18.01
N TYR A 306 -11.21 -10.16 17.40
CA TYR A 306 -10.87 -9.85 16.01
C TYR A 306 -9.40 -9.45 15.79
N ALA A 307 -8.70 -8.99 16.82
CA ALA A 307 -7.30 -8.56 16.75
C ALA A 307 -6.33 -9.52 17.44
N LYS A 308 -6.83 -10.42 18.29
CA LYS A 308 -6.02 -11.30 19.14
C LYS A 308 -5.36 -12.44 18.38
N ASN A 309 -4.22 -12.91 18.91
CA ASN A 309 -3.51 -14.10 18.41
C ASN A 309 -3.11 -13.98 16.92
N ASN A 310 -2.72 -12.79 16.49
CA ASN A 310 -2.20 -12.54 15.16
C ASN A 310 -0.71 -12.93 15.06
N LEU A 311 -0.13 -12.80 13.86
CA LEU A 311 1.27 -13.13 13.60
C LEU A 311 2.23 -12.36 14.50
N PHE A 312 1.96 -11.07 14.73
CA PHE A 312 2.82 -10.22 15.55
C PHE A 312 2.73 -10.62 17.04
N GLN A 313 1.53 -10.71 17.62
CA GLN A 313 1.34 -11.04 19.03
C GLN A 313 1.79 -12.45 19.38
N SER A 314 1.73 -13.38 18.42
CA SER A 314 2.14 -14.78 18.60
C SER A 314 3.65 -14.99 18.48
N ASP A 315 4.40 -14.00 18.00
CA ASP A 315 5.86 -14.06 17.94
C ASP A 315 6.49 -13.61 19.27
N PRO A 316 7.15 -14.49 20.02
CA PRO A 316 7.81 -14.12 21.27
C PRO A 316 8.97 -13.12 21.06
N ASN A 317 9.47 -13.03 19.84
CA ASN A 317 10.56 -12.14 19.44
C ASN A 317 10.09 -10.91 18.66
N HIS A 318 8.80 -10.58 18.70
CA HIS A 318 8.30 -9.40 17.99
C HIS A 318 9.07 -8.12 18.37
N VAL A 319 9.07 -7.14 17.47
CA VAL A 319 9.68 -5.83 17.69
C VAL A 319 9.16 -5.22 18.99
N LYS A 320 10.06 -4.79 19.85
CA LYS A 320 9.67 -4.10 21.10
C LYS A 320 9.24 -2.68 20.80
N PHE A 321 8.28 -2.20 21.55
CA PHE A 321 7.71 -0.86 21.37
C PHE A 321 7.18 -0.32 22.69
N GLU A 322 7.07 0.99 22.74
CA GLU A 322 6.44 1.74 23.83
C GLU A 322 5.22 2.46 23.28
N VAL A 323 4.06 2.30 23.88
CA VAL A 323 2.85 3.04 23.52
C VAL A 323 2.74 4.27 24.41
N LEU A 324 2.67 5.43 23.76
CA LEU A 324 2.47 6.71 24.42
C LEU A 324 1.11 7.28 24.04
N THR A 325 0.48 7.99 24.97
CA THR A 325 -0.76 8.72 24.70
C THR A 325 -0.45 10.19 24.52
N MET A 326 -0.92 10.74 23.41
CA MET A 326 -0.76 12.15 23.04
C MET A 326 -2.13 12.82 23.13
N GLY A 327 -2.33 13.67 24.14
CA GLY A 327 -3.60 14.38 24.41
C GLY A 327 -3.67 15.80 23.85
N GLU A 328 -2.63 16.26 23.20
CA GLU A 328 -2.45 17.69 22.83
C GLU A 328 -3.44 18.19 21.77
N ARG A 329 -4.18 17.29 21.13
CA ARG A 329 -5.17 17.64 20.09
C ARG A 329 -6.61 17.72 20.59
N GLY A 330 -6.82 17.63 21.91
CA GLY A 330 -8.16 17.61 22.52
C GLY A 330 -8.81 16.24 22.55
N PHE A 331 -8.10 15.19 22.10
CA PHE A 331 -8.46 13.78 22.28
C PHE A 331 -7.21 12.93 22.47
N ASP A 332 -7.37 11.84 23.18
CA ASP A 332 -6.28 10.90 23.43
C ASP A 332 -5.97 10.11 22.15
N ARG A 333 -4.74 10.29 21.66
CA ARG A 333 -4.21 9.55 20.53
C ARG A 333 -3.02 8.72 20.96
N LYS A 334 -3.03 7.47 20.57
CA LYS A 334 -1.89 6.57 20.81
C LYS A 334 -0.88 6.68 19.66
N ILE A 335 0.39 6.65 20.02
CA ILE A 335 1.51 6.40 19.11
C ILE A 335 2.35 5.26 19.69
N ALA A 336 3.01 4.49 18.84
CA ALA A 336 3.96 3.48 19.29
C ALA A 336 5.38 3.86 18.80
N ILE A 337 6.31 4.03 19.74
CA ILE A 337 7.73 4.26 19.47
C ILE A 337 8.42 2.90 19.43
N LEU A 338 9.12 2.62 18.36
CA LEU A 338 9.74 1.33 18.10
C LEU A 338 11.17 1.28 18.61
N ASP A 339 11.59 0.13 19.17
CA ASP A 339 12.98 -0.07 19.60
C ASP A 339 13.94 0.15 18.42
N LYS A 340 14.78 1.17 18.56
CA LYS A 340 15.75 1.56 17.53
C LYS A 340 16.80 0.48 17.22
N ASN A 341 17.00 -0.48 18.12
CA ASN A 341 17.98 -1.54 17.97
C ASN A 341 17.44 -2.77 17.21
N ASP A 342 16.13 -2.91 17.05
CA ASP A 342 15.56 -4.00 16.26
C ASP A 342 15.42 -3.57 14.79
N PRO A 343 16.15 -4.20 13.84
CA PRO A 343 16.07 -3.84 12.41
C PRO A 343 14.67 -4.06 11.83
N ARG A 344 13.88 -5.00 12.35
CA ARG A 344 12.53 -5.33 11.88
C ARG A 344 11.52 -4.21 12.14
N ARG A 345 11.84 -3.21 13.01
CA ARG A 345 11.03 -2.00 13.18
C ARG A 345 10.74 -1.30 11.85
N ARG A 346 11.69 -1.39 10.91
CA ARG A 346 11.57 -0.77 9.58
C ARG A 346 10.54 -1.48 8.70
N SER A 347 10.28 -2.77 8.93
CA SER A 347 9.18 -3.49 8.29
C SER A 347 7.84 -3.12 8.91
N LEU A 348 7.79 -3.04 10.25
CA LEU A 348 6.56 -2.70 10.97
C LEU A 348 6.03 -1.30 10.62
N GLN A 349 6.91 -0.34 10.33
CA GLN A 349 6.50 0.98 9.83
C GLN A 349 5.73 0.88 8.50
N CYS A 350 6.16 0.00 7.60
CA CYS A 350 5.45 -0.25 6.33
C CYS A 350 4.10 -0.95 6.57
N GLY A 351 4.03 -1.80 7.59
CA GLY A 351 2.81 -2.48 8.04
C GLY A 351 1.68 -1.56 8.51
N GLN A 352 1.88 -0.24 8.58
CA GLN A 352 0.78 0.70 8.84
C GLN A 352 -0.20 0.79 7.66
N CYS A 353 0.25 0.46 6.44
CA CYS A 353 -0.54 0.54 5.22
C CYS A 353 -0.45 -0.72 4.36
N HIS A 354 0.72 -1.38 4.35
CA HIS A 354 0.98 -2.58 3.57
C HIS A 354 0.59 -3.85 4.32
N VAL A 355 -0.67 -3.93 4.68
CA VAL A 355 -1.30 -5.02 5.44
C VAL A 355 -2.65 -5.39 4.84
N GLU A 356 -3.12 -6.58 5.15
CA GLU A 356 -4.52 -6.93 4.95
C GLU A 356 -5.39 -6.18 5.95
N TYR A 357 -6.51 -5.67 5.46
CA TYR A 357 -7.51 -5.04 6.31
C TYR A 357 -8.91 -5.15 5.72
N ASN A 358 -9.89 -5.32 6.58
CA ASN A 358 -11.26 -5.19 6.16
C ASN A 358 -11.70 -3.73 6.26
N CYS A 359 -12.08 -3.15 5.13
CA CYS A 359 -12.39 -1.72 5.04
C CYS A 359 -13.82 -1.44 4.57
N GLY A 360 -14.63 -2.47 4.34
CA GLY A 360 -15.93 -2.34 3.70
C GLY A 360 -17.09 -2.92 4.51
N VAL A 361 -18.27 -2.53 4.13
CA VAL A 361 -19.51 -3.20 4.56
C VAL A 361 -19.53 -4.64 4.02
N GLY A 362 -20.25 -5.52 4.71
CA GLY A 362 -20.32 -6.92 4.32
C GLY A 362 -21.58 -7.60 4.80
N THR A 363 -21.51 -8.91 4.92
CA THR A 363 -22.60 -9.78 5.37
C THR A 363 -22.17 -10.55 6.61
N ASP A 364 -23.01 -10.54 7.61
CA ASP A 364 -22.91 -11.42 8.78
C ASP A 364 -23.36 -12.84 8.38
N LEU A 365 -22.47 -13.81 8.47
CA LEU A 365 -22.73 -15.17 8.01
C LEU A 365 -23.64 -15.98 8.95
N GLN A 366 -23.84 -15.54 10.20
CA GLN A 366 -24.75 -16.20 11.13
C GLN A 366 -26.18 -15.74 10.93
N THR A 367 -26.38 -14.43 10.75
CA THR A 367 -27.71 -13.83 10.67
C THR A 367 -28.17 -13.58 9.23
N GLY A 368 -27.24 -13.57 8.27
CA GLY A 368 -27.48 -13.11 6.90
C GLY A 368 -27.70 -11.59 6.79
N GLY A 369 -27.53 -10.86 7.89
CA GLY A 369 -27.72 -9.41 7.95
C GLY A 369 -26.54 -8.63 7.37
N LYS A 370 -26.77 -7.34 7.12
CA LYS A 370 -25.73 -6.42 6.65
C LYS A 370 -24.82 -6.01 7.82
N VAL A 371 -23.53 -6.13 7.63
CA VAL A 371 -22.49 -5.55 8.49
C VAL A 371 -22.18 -4.14 7.97
N THR A 372 -22.26 -3.15 8.85
CA THR A 372 -22.06 -1.73 8.49
C THR A 372 -20.67 -1.25 8.86
N MET A 373 -20.28 -0.07 8.42
CA MET A 373 -19.01 0.57 8.77
C MET A 373 -18.83 0.86 10.27
N ALA A 374 -19.92 0.86 11.04
CA ALA A 374 -19.84 1.00 12.50
C ALA A 374 -19.47 -0.29 13.23
N ASP A 375 -19.54 -1.44 12.56
CA ASP A 375 -19.17 -2.72 13.14
C ASP A 375 -17.61 -2.87 13.22
N PRO A 376 -17.05 -3.24 14.37
CA PRO A 376 -15.58 -3.42 14.52
C PRO A 376 -14.97 -4.39 13.52
N ARG A 377 -15.73 -5.38 13.03
CA ARG A 377 -15.28 -6.33 12.02
C ARG A 377 -14.91 -5.69 10.68
N THR A 378 -15.34 -4.46 10.42
CA THR A 378 -15.16 -3.78 9.13
C THR A 378 -13.93 -2.89 9.06
N ASN A 379 -13.10 -2.84 10.07
CA ASN A 379 -11.98 -1.90 10.09
C ASN A 379 -10.89 -2.33 11.09
N HIS A 380 -10.29 -3.48 10.85
CA HIS A 380 -9.21 -3.98 11.69
C HIS A 380 -8.12 -4.64 10.83
N PHE A 381 -6.93 -4.74 11.39
CA PHE A 381 -5.82 -5.45 10.78
C PHE A 381 -5.71 -6.86 11.37
N PRO A 382 -6.05 -7.91 10.62
CA PRO A 382 -5.99 -9.27 11.13
C PRO A 382 -4.56 -9.73 11.41
N LEU A 383 -3.57 -9.21 10.69
CA LEU A 383 -2.18 -9.68 10.68
C LEU A 383 -2.11 -11.21 10.58
N LYS A 384 -2.81 -11.76 9.60
CA LYS A 384 -2.90 -13.19 9.28
C LYS A 384 -2.41 -13.43 7.85
N ASN A 385 -1.64 -14.49 7.65
CA ASN A 385 -1.26 -14.87 6.29
C ASN A 385 -2.38 -15.60 5.53
N ALA A 386 -2.17 -15.84 4.25
CA ALA A 386 -3.14 -16.45 3.35
C ALA A 386 -3.81 -17.73 3.89
N LEU A 387 -3.10 -18.56 4.66
CA LEU A 387 -3.59 -19.84 5.16
C LEU A 387 -4.55 -19.72 6.34
N ALA A 388 -4.52 -18.58 7.04
CA ALA A 388 -5.30 -18.36 8.25
C ALA A 388 -6.50 -17.42 8.05
N LEU A 389 -6.59 -16.73 6.91
CA LEU A 389 -7.65 -15.73 6.68
C LEU A 389 -9.04 -16.32 6.56
N TYR A 390 -9.19 -17.54 6.00
CA TYR A 390 -10.50 -18.18 5.94
C TYR A 390 -11.10 -18.38 7.33
N ASP A 391 -10.33 -18.99 8.23
CA ASP A 391 -10.79 -19.21 9.61
C ASP A 391 -11.03 -17.90 10.33
N HIS A 392 -10.18 -16.89 10.09
CA HIS A 392 -10.34 -15.57 10.69
C HIS A 392 -11.67 -14.93 10.31
N TYR A 393 -11.95 -14.76 9.02
CA TYR A 393 -13.13 -14.04 8.55
C TYR A 393 -14.41 -14.88 8.60
N PHE A 394 -14.35 -16.11 8.10
CA PHE A 394 -15.57 -16.92 7.91
C PHE A 394 -15.97 -17.70 9.15
N VAL A 395 -14.99 -18.23 9.89
CA VAL A 395 -15.27 -19.07 11.07
C VAL A 395 -15.35 -18.23 12.34
N ASN A 396 -14.36 -17.34 12.59
CA ASN A 396 -14.28 -16.61 13.85
C ASN A 396 -15.11 -15.33 13.85
N LEU A 397 -15.06 -14.54 12.78
CA LEU A 397 -15.79 -13.28 12.66
C LEU A 397 -17.17 -13.42 12.00
N HIS A 398 -17.45 -14.56 11.38
CA HIS A 398 -18.68 -14.80 10.61
C HIS A 398 -18.98 -13.66 9.62
N PHE A 399 -17.95 -13.24 8.88
CA PHE A 399 -18.00 -12.09 8.00
C PHE A 399 -17.61 -12.47 6.57
N ALA A 400 -18.30 -11.90 5.59
CA ALA A 400 -17.93 -11.91 4.18
C ALA A 400 -18.14 -10.53 3.56
N ASP A 401 -17.24 -10.13 2.66
CA ASP A 401 -17.30 -8.85 1.97
C ASP A 401 -18.42 -8.81 0.93
N PHE A 402 -18.55 -9.88 0.14
CA PHE A 402 -19.53 -9.91 -0.94
C PHE A 402 -19.98 -11.33 -1.26
N LYS A 403 -20.96 -11.43 -2.13
CA LYS A 403 -21.47 -12.68 -2.68
C LYS A 403 -21.17 -12.75 -4.17
N ASN A 404 -20.51 -13.82 -4.60
CA ASN A 404 -20.23 -14.02 -6.03
C ASN A 404 -21.54 -14.14 -6.82
N LYS A 405 -21.61 -13.41 -7.92
CA LYS A 405 -22.82 -13.29 -8.75
C LYS A 405 -23.24 -14.62 -9.40
N PHE A 406 -22.29 -15.47 -9.72
CA PHE A 406 -22.56 -16.71 -10.47
C PHE A 406 -22.76 -17.92 -9.58
N SER A 407 -21.89 -18.13 -8.60
CA SER A 407 -21.95 -19.28 -7.70
C SER A 407 -22.83 -19.03 -6.47
N GLY A 408 -23.08 -17.78 -6.10
CA GLY A 408 -23.75 -17.43 -4.85
C GLY A 408 -22.92 -17.69 -3.59
N ALA A 409 -21.63 -18.06 -3.71
CA ALA A 409 -20.73 -18.20 -2.57
C ALA A 409 -20.43 -16.86 -1.92
N ASN A 410 -20.30 -16.84 -0.59
CA ASN A 410 -19.82 -15.69 0.14
C ASN A 410 -18.30 -15.61 -0.02
N LEU A 411 -17.78 -14.44 -0.34
CA LEU A 411 -16.39 -14.21 -0.66
C LEU A 411 -15.79 -13.08 0.16
N TRP A 412 -14.48 -13.11 0.24
CA TRP A 412 -13.62 -12.11 0.85
C TRP A 412 -12.91 -11.29 -0.24
N LYS A 413 -12.50 -10.08 0.11
CA LYS A 413 -11.79 -9.15 -0.77
C LYS A 413 -10.46 -8.74 -0.16
N GLY A 414 -9.37 -9.16 -0.78
CA GLY A 414 -8.00 -8.83 -0.36
C GLY A 414 -7.62 -7.37 -0.60
N GLN A 415 -6.73 -6.85 0.26
CA GLN A 415 -6.21 -5.48 0.18
C GLN A 415 -4.71 -5.45 -0.14
N HIS A 416 -3.83 -5.34 0.85
CA HIS A 416 -2.38 -5.13 0.66
C HIS A 416 -1.55 -5.99 1.63
N PRO A 417 -1.63 -7.33 1.57
CA PRO A 417 -1.06 -8.22 2.59
C PRO A 417 0.47 -8.40 2.49
N GLU A 418 1.22 -7.37 2.14
CA GLU A 418 2.66 -7.49 1.96
C GLU A 418 3.38 -7.77 3.27
N PHE A 419 2.96 -7.12 4.38
CA PHE A 419 3.59 -7.31 5.69
C PHE A 419 3.40 -8.74 6.19
N GLU A 420 2.18 -9.26 6.16
CA GLU A 420 1.86 -10.63 6.60
C GLU A 420 2.51 -11.69 5.71
N THR A 421 2.64 -11.39 4.43
CA THR A 421 3.35 -12.27 3.49
C THR A 421 4.83 -12.33 3.80
N TYR A 422 5.44 -11.17 4.05
CA TYR A 422 6.86 -11.07 4.35
C TYR A 422 7.22 -11.66 5.71
N TYR A 423 6.33 -11.52 6.68
CA TYR A 423 6.54 -11.99 8.05
C TYR A 423 6.85 -13.49 8.09
N ASN A 424 7.90 -13.88 8.81
CA ASN A 424 8.43 -15.25 8.85
C ASN A 424 8.98 -15.80 7.51
N SER A 425 9.18 -14.97 6.50
CA SER A 425 9.92 -15.35 5.28
C SER A 425 11.39 -15.64 5.57
N VAL A 426 12.13 -16.11 4.57
CA VAL A 426 13.57 -16.35 4.69
C VAL A 426 14.33 -15.08 5.03
N HIS A 427 13.97 -13.96 4.38
CA HIS A 427 14.61 -12.67 4.60
C HIS A 427 14.23 -12.05 5.95
N ASP A 428 12.97 -12.16 6.38
CA ASP A 428 12.55 -11.70 7.71
C ASP A 428 13.28 -12.47 8.83
N LYS A 429 13.39 -13.79 8.71
CA LYS A 429 14.17 -14.62 9.65
C LYS A 429 15.66 -14.31 9.65
N ALA A 430 16.18 -13.77 8.58
CA ALA A 430 17.55 -13.27 8.49
C ALA A 430 17.71 -11.85 9.04
N GLY A 431 16.63 -11.21 9.53
CA GLY A 431 16.66 -9.86 10.07
C GLY A 431 16.65 -8.76 9.01
N VAL A 432 16.38 -9.11 7.76
CA VAL A 432 16.25 -8.13 6.66
C VAL A 432 14.90 -7.44 6.76
N SER A 433 14.87 -6.13 6.60
CA SER A 433 13.65 -5.32 6.65
C SER A 433 13.22 -4.86 5.26
N CYS A 434 11.97 -4.42 5.14
CA CYS A 434 11.43 -3.82 3.90
C CYS A 434 12.31 -2.68 3.39
N VAL A 435 12.82 -1.84 4.29
CA VAL A 435 13.69 -0.69 3.96
C VAL A 435 14.96 -1.13 3.25
N GLN A 436 15.60 -2.22 3.69
CA GLN A 436 16.87 -2.69 3.11
C GLN A 436 16.72 -3.16 1.65
N CYS A 437 15.52 -3.55 1.24
CA CYS A 437 15.24 -3.94 -0.14
C CYS A 437 14.62 -2.81 -0.98
N HIS A 438 13.82 -1.94 -0.38
CA HIS A 438 13.01 -0.96 -1.11
C HIS A 438 13.51 0.49 -1.02
N MET A 439 14.42 0.80 -0.09
CA MET A 439 14.98 2.12 0.13
C MET A 439 16.50 2.07 -0.01
N GLU A 440 17.00 2.59 -1.09
CA GLU A 440 18.41 2.54 -1.46
C GLU A 440 19.29 3.28 -0.45
N VAL A 441 20.40 2.65 -0.07
CA VAL A 441 21.47 3.33 0.66
C VAL A 441 22.32 4.10 -0.33
N VAL A 442 22.39 5.41 -0.15
CA VAL A 442 23.23 6.29 -0.98
C VAL A 442 24.52 6.57 -0.25
N GLU A 443 25.65 6.28 -0.91
CA GLU A 443 26.99 6.50 -0.40
C GLU A 443 27.65 7.68 -1.10
N LYS A 444 28.45 8.42 -0.34
CA LYS A 444 29.35 9.45 -0.84
C LYS A 444 30.73 9.23 -0.25
N ASP A 445 31.74 9.18 -1.12
CA ASP A 445 33.13 8.94 -0.72
C ASP A 445 33.31 7.64 0.11
N GLY A 446 32.56 6.59 -0.22
CA GLY A 446 32.58 5.28 0.45
C GLY A 446 31.99 5.29 1.88
N LYS A 447 31.17 6.28 2.21
CA LYS A 447 30.44 6.36 3.48
C LYS A 447 28.96 6.59 3.21
N LEU A 448 28.13 6.06 4.11
CA LEU A 448 26.70 6.35 4.11
C LEU A 448 26.47 7.86 4.13
N ASP A 449 25.81 8.38 3.10
CA ASP A 449 25.35 9.76 3.03
C ASP A 449 23.91 9.85 3.56
N TYR A 450 22.99 9.10 2.92
CA TYR A 450 21.61 9.02 3.37
C TYR A 450 20.91 7.75 2.85
N THR A 451 19.75 7.43 3.41
CA THR A 451 18.84 6.43 2.86
C THR A 451 17.80 7.15 1.99
N SER A 452 17.72 6.74 0.71
CA SER A 452 16.73 7.28 -0.22
C SER A 452 15.32 6.94 0.25
N HIS A 453 14.45 7.94 0.26
CA HIS A 453 13.03 7.80 0.57
C HIS A 453 12.17 7.60 -0.69
N PHE A 454 12.81 7.47 -1.86
CA PHE A 454 12.15 6.97 -3.05
C PHE A 454 11.98 5.45 -2.96
N VAL A 455 10.84 5.03 -2.44
CA VAL A 455 10.53 3.61 -2.27
C VAL A 455 10.19 2.99 -3.60
N GLN A 456 10.99 2.01 -4.03
CA GLN A 456 10.82 1.36 -5.32
C GLN A 456 11.10 -0.14 -5.27
N SER A 457 10.80 -0.84 -6.37
CA SER A 457 11.14 -2.26 -6.46
C SER A 457 12.67 -2.45 -6.45
N PRO A 458 13.20 -3.37 -5.63
CA PRO A 458 14.63 -3.65 -5.59
C PRO A 458 15.21 -4.09 -6.93
N ARG A 459 14.37 -4.55 -7.87
CA ARG A 459 14.76 -4.87 -9.25
C ARG A 459 15.48 -3.72 -9.97
N TYR A 460 15.20 -2.47 -9.59
CA TYR A 460 15.80 -1.27 -10.20
C TYR A 460 17.05 -0.77 -9.47
N ILE A 461 17.31 -1.29 -8.27
CA ILE A 461 18.40 -0.87 -7.38
C ILE A 461 19.20 -2.06 -6.83
N LEU A 462 19.36 -3.12 -7.63
CA LEU A 462 19.97 -4.39 -7.19
C LEU A 462 21.35 -4.22 -6.57
N ASN A 463 22.18 -3.36 -7.15
CA ASN A 463 23.56 -3.16 -6.68
C ASN A 463 23.64 -2.57 -5.27
N ASN A 464 22.65 -1.78 -4.89
CA ASN A 464 22.60 -1.08 -3.61
C ASN A 464 21.66 -1.77 -2.60
N THR A 465 21.12 -2.94 -2.95
CA THR A 465 20.21 -3.74 -2.12
C THR A 465 20.60 -5.22 -2.10
N CYS A 466 20.25 -5.98 -3.14
CA CYS A 466 20.49 -7.42 -3.18
C CYS A 466 21.97 -7.79 -3.31
N LEU A 467 22.76 -7.02 -4.06
CA LEU A 467 24.12 -7.36 -4.50
C LEU A 467 25.22 -6.73 -3.64
N THR A 468 24.88 -6.35 -2.43
CA THR A 468 25.88 -5.91 -1.44
C THR A 468 26.69 -7.10 -0.92
N SER A 469 27.89 -6.82 -0.40
CA SER A 469 28.84 -7.85 0.07
C SER A 469 28.37 -8.59 1.35
N ASP A 470 27.41 -8.06 2.05
CA ASP A 470 26.77 -8.69 3.22
C ASP A 470 25.51 -9.52 2.87
N CYS A 471 24.98 -9.37 1.63
CA CYS A 471 23.79 -10.07 1.15
C CYS A 471 24.12 -11.14 0.09
N HIS A 472 23.99 -10.81 -1.20
CA HIS A 472 24.15 -11.77 -2.29
C HIS A 472 25.31 -11.44 -3.26
N GLY A 473 25.96 -10.28 -3.08
CA GLY A 473 26.98 -9.76 -3.99
C GLY A 473 28.34 -10.44 -3.89
N THR A 474 29.30 -9.87 -4.57
CA THR A 474 30.67 -10.40 -4.62
C THR A 474 31.32 -10.42 -3.22
N GLY A 475 31.79 -11.59 -2.80
CA GLY A 475 32.42 -11.80 -1.50
C GLY A 475 31.46 -12.06 -0.35
N ALA A 476 30.15 -12.10 -0.60
CA ALA A 476 29.15 -12.36 0.40
C ALA A 476 29.30 -13.72 1.10
N ASP A 477 29.82 -14.73 0.40
CA ASP A 477 30.14 -16.05 0.95
C ASP A 477 31.08 -16.02 2.17
N LYS A 478 31.81 -14.92 2.36
CA LYS A 478 32.73 -14.71 3.50
C LYS A 478 32.12 -13.90 4.62
N HIS A 479 30.95 -13.30 4.40
CA HIS A 479 30.28 -12.46 5.39
C HIS A 479 29.65 -13.30 6.50
N GLU A 480 29.56 -12.74 7.71
CA GLU A 480 29.04 -13.43 8.90
C GLU A 480 27.58 -13.91 8.72
N ASN A 481 26.79 -13.24 7.91
CA ASN A 481 25.41 -13.62 7.61
C ASN A 481 25.30 -15.02 6.98
N TRP A 482 26.36 -15.50 6.36
CA TRP A 482 26.41 -16.81 5.69
C TRP A 482 27.20 -17.88 6.47
N GLN A 483 27.84 -17.49 7.60
CA GLN A 483 28.57 -18.44 8.43
C GLN A 483 27.65 -19.50 9.03
N GLY A 484 28.09 -20.77 8.99
CA GLY A 484 27.34 -21.89 9.51
C GLY A 484 26.13 -22.35 8.68
N LYS A 485 25.90 -21.72 7.52
CA LYS A 485 24.90 -22.21 6.54
C LYS A 485 25.46 -23.36 5.73
N ASP A 486 24.57 -24.15 5.12
CA ASP A 486 24.94 -25.23 4.19
C ASP A 486 25.78 -24.71 3.02
N GLU A 487 26.89 -25.37 2.71
CA GLU A 487 27.86 -24.94 1.69
C GLU A 487 27.23 -24.82 0.29
N ALA A 488 26.37 -25.77 -0.10
CA ALA A 488 25.69 -25.72 -1.39
C ALA A 488 24.69 -24.57 -1.45
N TYR A 489 24.03 -24.29 -0.34
CA TYR A 489 23.12 -23.15 -0.23
C TYR A 489 23.87 -21.81 -0.31
N VAL A 490 24.98 -21.68 0.41
CA VAL A 490 25.84 -20.48 0.34
C VAL A 490 26.32 -20.24 -1.09
N LYS A 491 26.86 -21.29 -1.72
CA LYS A 491 27.34 -21.21 -3.11
C LYS A 491 26.25 -20.82 -4.11
N ALA A 492 25.02 -21.29 -3.91
CA ALA A 492 23.90 -20.96 -4.77
C ALA A 492 23.32 -19.55 -4.52
N SER A 493 23.59 -18.97 -3.35
CA SER A 493 22.94 -17.74 -2.89
C SER A 493 23.90 -16.56 -2.77
N THR A 494 25.17 -16.71 -3.10
CA THR A 494 26.20 -15.65 -2.98
C THR A 494 26.97 -15.44 -4.27
N ASN A 495 27.70 -14.35 -4.34
CA ASN A 495 28.48 -13.94 -5.52
C ASN A 495 27.63 -13.81 -6.78
N TRP A 496 26.41 -13.36 -6.62
CA TRP A 496 25.46 -13.12 -7.72
C TRP A 496 25.87 -11.91 -8.56
N THR A 497 25.59 -12.02 -9.86
CA THR A 497 25.55 -10.89 -10.79
C THR A 497 24.14 -10.28 -10.81
N GLU A 498 23.98 -9.12 -11.44
CA GLU A 498 22.64 -8.56 -11.70
C GLU A 498 21.73 -9.54 -12.47
N GLN A 499 22.31 -10.33 -13.38
CA GLN A 499 21.55 -11.30 -14.15
C GLN A 499 21.04 -12.42 -13.27
N ASP A 500 21.83 -12.90 -12.31
CA ASP A 500 21.44 -13.93 -11.35
C ASP A 500 20.30 -13.44 -10.45
N ALA A 501 20.41 -12.22 -9.94
CA ALA A 501 19.37 -11.61 -9.11
C ALA A 501 18.06 -11.40 -9.90
N LYS A 502 18.14 -10.87 -11.12
CA LYS A 502 16.98 -10.71 -12.02
C LYS A 502 16.34 -12.06 -12.34
N TYR A 503 17.17 -13.07 -12.64
CA TYR A 503 16.68 -14.43 -12.92
C TYR A 503 15.95 -15.03 -11.71
N SER A 504 16.50 -14.88 -10.51
CA SER A 504 15.86 -15.34 -9.27
C SER A 504 14.48 -14.69 -9.06
N ILE A 505 14.42 -13.36 -9.18
CA ILE A 505 13.16 -12.60 -9.06
C ILE A 505 12.15 -13.07 -10.12
N ASP A 506 12.55 -13.12 -11.38
CA ASP A 506 11.65 -13.46 -12.49
C ASP A 506 11.17 -14.90 -12.43
N SER A 507 12.02 -15.82 -11.97
CA SER A 507 11.66 -17.23 -11.82
C SER A 507 10.56 -17.42 -10.77
N ILE A 508 10.69 -16.76 -9.61
CA ILE A 508 9.68 -16.79 -8.55
C ILE A 508 8.36 -16.18 -9.03
N LYS A 509 8.42 -14.99 -9.63
CA LYS A 509 7.23 -14.30 -10.14
C LYS A 509 6.52 -15.09 -11.25
N THR A 510 7.28 -15.66 -12.17
CA THR A 510 6.74 -16.50 -13.25
C THR A 510 6.08 -17.76 -12.71
N TYR A 511 6.73 -18.43 -11.74
CA TYR A 511 6.16 -19.61 -11.09
C TYR A 511 4.85 -19.28 -10.37
N THR A 512 4.84 -18.21 -9.58
CA THR A 512 3.65 -17.78 -8.83
C THR A 512 2.51 -17.41 -9.78
N THR A 513 2.80 -16.61 -10.81
CA THR A 513 1.81 -16.25 -11.84
C THR A 513 1.24 -17.49 -12.54
N GLY A 514 2.10 -18.45 -12.90
CA GLY A 514 1.64 -19.73 -13.49
C GLY A 514 0.71 -20.53 -12.58
N LYS A 515 1.03 -20.56 -11.27
CA LYS A 515 0.16 -21.17 -10.26
C LYS A 515 -1.16 -20.42 -10.09
N MET A 516 -1.14 -19.09 -10.10
CA MET A 516 -2.35 -18.28 -10.06
C MET A 516 -3.28 -18.58 -11.25
N ARG A 517 -2.74 -18.65 -12.47
CA ARG A 517 -3.54 -19.01 -13.67
C ARG A 517 -4.17 -20.39 -13.54
N LYS A 518 -3.47 -21.36 -12.93
CA LYS A 518 -4.03 -22.70 -12.67
C LYS A 518 -5.14 -22.66 -11.60
N ALA A 519 -4.97 -21.87 -10.54
CA ALA A 519 -6.01 -21.68 -9.54
C ALA A 519 -7.26 -21.00 -10.13
N GLU A 520 -7.07 -19.98 -10.95
CA GLU A 520 -8.15 -19.27 -11.67
C GLU A 520 -8.95 -20.21 -12.58
N PHE A 521 -8.27 -21.10 -13.27
CA PHE A 521 -8.93 -22.11 -14.11
C PHE A 521 -9.86 -22.99 -13.27
N TRP A 522 -9.35 -23.58 -12.18
CA TRP A 522 -10.16 -24.47 -11.35
C TRP A 522 -11.27 -23.76 -10.57
N LEU A 523 -11.01 -22.53 -10.12
CA LEU A 523 -12.06 -21.68 -9.54
C LEU A 523 -13.18 -21.39 -10.55
N ALA A 524 -12.85 -21.10 -11.81
CA ALA A 524 -13.83 -20.84 -12.84
C ALA A 524 -14.66 -22.10 -13.16
N GLU A 525 -14.03 -23.29 -13.22
CA GLU A 525 -14.71 -24.57 -13.39
C GLU A 525 -15.64 -24.88 -12.22
N LEU A 526 -15.21 -24.64 -10.98
CA LEU A 526 -16.05 -24.82 -9.80
C LEU A 526 -17.27 -23.87 -9.81
N ILE A 527 -17.07 -22.60 -10.20
CA ILE A 527 -18.18 -21.64 -10.31
C ILE A 527 -19.22 -22.11 -11.34
N ASP A 528 -18.78 -22.60 -12.50
CA ASP A 528 -19.67 -23.11 -13.53
C ASP A 528 -20.37 -24.39 -13.07
N ALA A 529 -19.67 -25.28 -12.37
CA ALA A 529 -20.25 -26.50 -11.81
C ALA A 529 -21.32 -26.19 -10.74
N ILE A 530 -21.11 -25.18 -9.90
CA ILE A 530 -22.12 -24.72 -8.92
C ILE A 530 -23.37 -24.21 -9.65
N ALA A 531 -23.19 -23.34 -10.65
CA ALA A 531 -24.30 -22.80 -11.42
C ALA A 531 -25.09 -23.90 -12.16
N GLU A 532 -24.41 -24.88 -12.73
CA GLU A 532 -25.03 -26.03 -13.39
C GLU A 532 -25.76 -26.92 -12.40
N ALA A 533 -25.16 -27.20 -11.24
CA ALA A 533 -25.78 -28.02 -10.18
C ALA A 533 -27.09 -27.37 -9.67
N GLU A 534 -27.14 -26.04 -9.54
CA GLU A 534 -28.36 -25.30 -9.23
C GLU A 534 -29.41 -25.45 -10.33
N ARG A 535 -29.00 -25.26 -11.58
CA ARG A 535 -29.87 -25.38 -12.76
C ARG A 535 -30.53 -26.75 -12.88
N VAL A 536 -29.78 -27.81 -12.61
CA VAL A 536 -30.31 -29.18 -12.66
C VAL A 536 -30.95 -29.64 -11.37
N GLY A 537 -30.95 -28.82 -10.32
CA GLY A 537 -31.64 -29.07 -9.06
C GLY A 537 -30.94 -30.12 -8.19
N ILE A 538 -29.64 -30.07 -8.04
CA ILE A 538 -28.89 -30.86 -7.04
C ILE A 538 -29.30 -30.44 -5.63
N ASP A 539 -29.15 -31.35 -4.66
CA ASP A 539 -29.45 -31.09 -3.25
C ASP A 539 -28.73 -29.83 -2.75
N LYS A 540 -29.47 -28.97 -2.06
CA LYS A 540 -28.96 -27.68 -1.55
C LYS A 540 -27.77 -27.83 -0.59
N ASN A 541 -27.71 -28.91 0.18
CA ASN A 541 -26.60 -29.13 1.10
C ASN A 541 -25.29 -29.39 0.34
N ILE A 542 -25.38 -30.16 -0.76
CA ILE A 542 -24.22 -30.42 -1.63
C ILE A 542 -23.75 -29.11 -2.29
N ILE A 543 -24.69 -28.30 -2.80
CA ILE A 543 -24.40 -27.01 -3.39
C ILE A 543 -23.74 -26.07 -2.36
N ASN A 544 -24.25 -26.02 -1.14
CA ASN A 544 -23.70 -25.17 -0.08
C ASN A 544 -22.29 -25.63 0.33
N GLN A 545 -22.06 -26.93 0.37
CA GLN A 545 -20.72 -27.47 0.61
C GLN A 545 -19.74 -27.09 -0.52
N ALA A 546 -20.17 -27.12 -1.78
CA ALA A 546 -19.37 -26.66 -2.90
C ALA A 546 -19.09 -25.14 -2.85
N ARG A 547 -20.04 -24.36 -2.36
CA ARG A 547 -19.83 -22.91 -2.10
C ARG A 547 -18.80 -22.66 -1.00
N GLU A 548 -18.74 -23.51 0.01
CA GLU A 548 -17.71 -23.41 1.04
C GLU A 548 -16.33 -23.70 0.47
N TYR A 549 -16.19 -24.74 -0.37
CA TYR A 549 -14.95 -24.99 -1.14
C TYR A 549 -14.56 -23.77 -1.98
N HIS A 550 -15.52 -23.15 -2.66
CA HIS A 550 -15.26 -21.93 -3.43
C HIS A 550 -14.76 -20.79 -2.54
N SER A 551 -15.38 -20.55 -1.38
CA SER A 551 -14.95 -19.47 -0.46
C SER A 551 -13.51 -19.70 0.03
N LYS A 552 -13.15 -20.92 0.38
CA LYS A 552 -11.78 -21.29 0.78
C LYS A 552 -10.78 -21.11 -0.36
N ALA A 553 -11.10 -21.67 -1.52
CA ALA A 553 -10.24 -21.57 -2.70
C ALA A 553 -10.00 -20.13 -3.14
N HIS A 554 -11.06 -19.31 -3.08
CA HIS A 554 -11.02 -17.91 -3.47
C HIS A 554 -10.08 -17.09 -2.59
N ILE A 555 -10.17 -17.18 -1.27
CA ILE A 555 -9.30 -16.46 -0.33
C ILE A 555 -7.82 -16.80 -0.56
N LEU A 556 -7.52 -18.08 -0.75
CA LEU A 556 -6.18 -18.60 -0.98
C LEU A 556 -5.56 -18.14 -2.31
N TRP A 557 -6.40 -17.79 -3.29
CA TRP A 557 -6.00 -17.25 -4.58
C TRP A 557 -6.01 -15.73 -4.60
N GLU A 558 -7.06 -15.07 -4.11
CA GLU A 558 -7.21 -13.61 -4.18
C GLU A 558 -6.14 -12.89 -3.37
N TYR A 559 -5.69 -13.46 -2.28
CA TYR A 559 -4.56 -12.97 -1.51
C TYR A 559 -3.36 -12.60 -2.41
N TRP A 560 -3.05 -13.45 -3.39
CA TRP A 560 -1.94 -13.24 -4.33
C TRP A 560 -2.27 -12.30 -5.49
N THR A 561 -3.51 -11.97 -5.69
CA THR A 561 -3.89 -10.89 -6.62
C THR A 561 -3.73 -9.52 -5.97
N ALA A 562 -3.87 -9.45 -4.67
CA ALA A 562 -3.75 -8.24 -3.88
C ALA A 562 -2.30 -7.97 -3.44
N GLU A 563 -1.52 -9.02 -3.15
CA GLU A 563 -0.12 -8.95 -2.77
C GLU A 563 0.76 -8.55 -3.97
N ASN A 564 1.60 -7.51 -3.80
CA ASN A 564 2.26 -6.83 -4.92
C ASN A 564 3.63 -7.39 -5.32
N SER A 565 4.17 -8.39 -4.60
CA SER A 565 5.47 -8.99 -4.94
C SER A 565 5.39 -10.11 -5.98
N ASP A 566 4.18 -10.55 -6.37
CA ASP A 566 3.97 -11.77 -7.16
C ASP A 566 4.61 -13.01 -6.52
N GLY A 567 4.54 -13.10 -5.18
CA GLY A 567 5.07 -14.20 -4.39
C GLY A 567 6.55 -14.09 -3.99
N PHE A 568 7.25 -13.02 -4.40
CA PHE A 568 8.67 -12.86 -4.08
C PHE A 568 8.91 -12.65 -2.58
N HIS A 569 8.00 -11.99 -1.86
CA HIS A 569 8.11 -11.79 -0.42
C HIS A 569 8.13 -13.12 0.36
N ASN A 570 7.38 -14.13 -0.10
CA ASN A 570 7.38 -15.46 0.52
C ASN A 570 6.97 -16.54 -0.50
N PRO A 571 7.92 -17.05 -1.29
CA PRO A 571 7.64 -18.03 -2.35
C PRO A 571 7.03 -19.34 -1.83
N GLU A 572 7.41 -19.77 -0.62
CA GLU A 572 6.89 -20.99 -0.02
C GLU A 572 5.43 -20.84 0.38
N LEU A 573 5.06 -19.73 1.00
CA LEU A 573 3.67 -19.41 1.32
C LEU A 573 2.83 -19.33 0.04
N ALA A 574 3.35 -18.69 -1.03
CA ALA A 574 2.67 -18.62 -2.31
C ALA A 574 2.43 -20.00 -2.91
N ARG A 575 3.45 -20.85 -2.89
CA ARG A 575 3.36 -22.22 -3.39
C ARG A 575 2.29 -23.01 -2.64
N GLN A 576 2.28 -22.94 -1.33
CA GLN A 576 1.34 -23.67 -0.47
C GLN A 576 -0.07 -23.15 -0.64
N SER A 577 -0.28 -21.87 -0.51
CA SER A 577 -1.60 -21.22 -0.62
C SER A 577 -2.26 -21.50 -1.97
N LEU A 578 -1.55 -21.26 -3.07
CA LEU A 578 -2.09 -21.50 -4.42
C LEU A 578 -2.29 -22.99 -4.72
N THR A 579 -1.48 -23.89 -4.12
CA THR A 579 -1.74 -25.32 -4.24
C THR A 579 -3.04 -25.70 -3.52
N ASN A 580 -3.25 -25.17 -2.31
CA ASN A 580 -4.48 -25.41 -1.56
C ASN A 580 -5.70 -24.84 -2.30
N SER A 581 -5.59 -23.64 -2.89
CA SER A 581 -6.66 -23.06 -3.72
C SER A 581 -7.08 -24.00 -4.87
N ILE A 582 -6.10 -24.56 -5.56
CA ILE A 582 -6.36 -25.53 -6.64
C ILE A 582 -7.04 -26.78 -6.09
N THR A 583 -6.55 -27.32 -4.97
CA THR A 583 -7.11 -28.53 -4.35
C THR A 583 -8.55 -28.33 -3.90
N GLU A 584 -8.84 -27.26 -3.15
CA GLU A 584 -10.20 -26.92 -2.70
C GLU A 584 -11.15 -26.76 -3.90
N SER A 585 -10.70 -26.10 -4.96
CA SER A 585 -11.50 -25.96 -6.18
C SER A 585 -11.82 -27.28 -6.86
N MET A 586 -10.84 -28.19 -6.94
CA MET A 586 -11.02 -29.52 -7.54
C MET A 586 -11.94 -30.38 -6.69
N GLU A 587 -11.80 -30.38 -5.36
CA GLU A 587 -12.65 -31.14 -4.45
C GLU A 587 -14.11 -30.68 -4.53
N GLY A 588 -14.35 -29.36 -4.58
CA GLY A 588 -15.70 -28.81 -4.78
C GLY A 588 -16.29 -29.19 -6.14
N TYR A 589 -15.48 -29.17 -7.20
CA TYR A 589 -15.89 -29.59 -8.54
C TYR A 589 -16.25 -31.08 -8.56
N ASP A 590 -15.40 -31.96 -8.04
CA ASP A 590 -15.59 -33.43 -8.01
C ASP A 590 -16.85 -33.80 -7.21
N LEU A 591 -17.12 -33.12 -6.09
CA LEU A 591 -18.34 -33.28 -5.31
C LEU A 591 -19.60 -33.05 -6.17
N LEU A 592 -19.62 -31.98 -6.95
CA LEU A 592 -20.75 -31.63 -7.81
C LEU A 592 -20.87 -32.55 -9.02
N ASP A 593 -19.76 -32.86 -9.68
CA ASP A 593 -19.72 -33.79 -10.83
C ASP A 593 -20.29 -35.15 -10.46
N LYS A 594 -19.88 -35.70 -9.31
CA LYS A 594 -20.43 -36.94 -8.77
C LYS A 594 -21.92 -36.84 -8.54
N ALA A 595 -22.41 -35.80 -7.88
CA ALA A 595 -23.83 -35.61 -7.59
C ALA A 595 -24.66 -35.48 -8.88
N MET A 596 -24.17 -34.74 -9.89
CA MET A 596 -24.82 -34.61 -11.19
C MET A 596 -24.89 -35.95 -11.94
N LYS A 597 -23.79 -36.70 -11.97
CA LYS A 597 -23.75 -38.03 -12.58
C LYS A 597 -24.70 -39.04 -11.93
N GLU A 598 -24.84 -38.99 -10.61
CA GLU A 598 -25.81 -39.81 -9.88
C GLU A 598 -27.26 -39.43 -10.20
N LYS A 599 -27.53 -38.17 -10.38
CA LYS A 599 -28.85 -37.66 -10.76
C LYS A 599 -29.27 -38.08 -12.18
N ILE A 600 -28.33 -38.09 -13.12
CA ILE A 600 -28.57 -38.51 -14.52
C ILE A 600 -28.90 -40.00 -14.59
N LYS A 601 -28.36 -40.84 -13.68
CA LYS A 601 -28.61 -42.26 -13.64
C LYS A 601 -29.97 -42.64 -13.07
N LYS A 602 -30.63 -41.72 -12.36
CA LYS A 602 -32.00 -41.88 -11.82
C LYS A 602 -33.03 -41.34 -12.81
#